data_0467e45d89e471d5c66e6443672d504f
#
_entry.id   0467e45d89e471d5c66e6443672d504f
#
_cell.length_a   1.000
_cell.length_b   1.000
_cell.length_c   1.000
_cell.angle_alpha   90.00
_cell.angle_beta   90.00
_cell.angle_gamma   90.00
#
_symmetry.space_group_name_H-M   'P 1'
#
loop_
_entity.id
_entity.type
_entity.pdbx_description
1 polymer ?
#
loop_
_entity_poly.entity_id
_entity_poly.type
_entity_poly.pdbx_seq_one_letter_code
_entity_poly.pdbx_strand_id
1 'polypeptide(L)'
;MGRDSVSATLIVAAPAATVFAVLADPTAHAAIDGTGWVRGAVDRAPLTEAGQVFRVDMYHPDHPDGDYRVANKVHVYDPPRAIGWLTGQDKGGGRLEFGGWFWRYDLEPLGPSATGVTLTYDWTAVPRSIREYLRFPPFGPEHLPESLRHLAGILGDDRPGPGPA
;
A
#
# COMPACT_ATOMS: atom_id res chain seq x y z
N MET A 1 8.71 10.39 -23.12
CA MET A 1 7.94 9.55 -22.42
C MET A 1 8.20 9.64 -20.97
N GLY A 2 7.25 10.02 -20.26
CA GLY A 2 7.37 10.13 -18.84
C GLY A 2 7.33 8.79 -18.17
N ARG A 3 7.71 8.77 -16.90
CA ARG A 3 7.52 7.60 -16.12
C ARG A 3 6.12 7.58 -15.60
N ASP A 4 5.51 6.44 -15.70
CA ASP A 4 4.17 6.22 -15.19
C ASP A 4 4.20 5.32 -13.94
N SER A 5 5.34 5.24 -13.29
CA SER A 5 5.46 4.53 -12.01
C SER A 5 6.63 5.09 -11.22
N VAL A 6 6.54 4.93 -9.90
CA VAL A 6 7.64 5.23 -9.00
C VAL A 6 7.80 4.06 -8.05
N SER A 7 9.01 3.84 -7.58
CA SER A 7 9.26 2.74 -6.66
C SER A 7 10.38 3.10 -5.69
N ALA A 8 10.43 2.36 -4.59
CA ALA A 8 11.51 2.46 -3.61
C ALA A 8 11.74 1.08 -3.04
N THR A 9 12.95 0.83 -2.57
CA THR A 9 13.32 -0.48 -2.02
C THR A 9 14.00 -0.27 -0.67
N LEU A 10 13.71 -1.16 0.26
CA LEU A 10 14.36 -1.14 1.57
C LEU A 10 14.51 -2.59 2.04
N ILE A 11 15.63 -2.88 2.70
CA ILE A 11 15.82 -4.19 3.32
C ILE A 11 15.25 -4.12 4.73
N VAL A 12 14.36 -5.06 5.06
CA VAL A 12 13.77 -5.13 6.39
C VAL A 12 14.25 -6.38 7.11
N ALA A 13 14.37 -6.29 8.43
CA ALA A 13 14.92 -7.37 9.25
C ALA A 13 13.81 -8.31 9.71
N ALA A 14 13.22 -9.00 8.75
CA ALA A 14 12.17 -9.97 9.04
C ALA A 14 12.07 -10.97 7.89
N PRO A 15 11.61 -12.19 8.15
CA PRO A 15 11.39 -13.16 7.07
C PRO A 15 10.31 -12.70 6.11
N ALA A 16 10.40 -13.10 4.86
CA ALA A 16 9.45 -12.70 3.83
C ALA A 16 8.01 -13.05 4.23
N ALA A 17 7.78 -14.21 4.83
CA ALA A 17 6.43 -14.59 5.24
C ALA A 17 5.86 -13.65 6.30
N THR A 18 6.70 -13.16 7.21
CA THR A 18 6.28 -12.21 8.24
C THR A 18 5.95 -10.86 7.63
N VAL A 19 6.79 -10.39 6.70
CA VAL A 19 6.53 -9.14 6.00
C VAL A 19 5.22 -9.25 5.22
N PHE A 20 5.03 -10.35 4.51
CA PHE A 20 3.83 -10.55 3.72
C PHE A 20 2.57 -10.52 4.60
N ALA A 21 2.63 -11.16 5.76
CA ALA A 21 1.48 -11.20 6.66
C ALA A 21 1.06 -9.81 7.12
N VAL A 22 2.01 -8.90 7.35
CA VAL A 22 1.69 -7.52 7.72
C VAL A 22 1.05 -6.79 6.54
N LEU A 23 1.58 -6.98 5.33
CA LEU A 23 1.03 -6.32 4.14
C LEU A 23 -0.37 -6.87 3.81
N ALA A 24 -0.63 -8.11 4.13
CA ALA A 24 -1.94 -8.72 3.88
C ALA A 24 -2.95 -8.42 4.99
N ASP A 25 -2.57 -7.60 5.97
CA ASP A 25 -3.45 -7.22 7.06
C ASP A 25 -3.88 -5.77 6.88
N PRO A 26 -5.12 -5.51 6.43
CA PRO A 26 -5.56 -4.13 6.22
C PRO A 26 -5.48 -3.27 7.47
N THR A 27 -5.54 -3.86 8.65
CA THR A 27 -5.48 -3.08 9.90
C THR A 27 -4.10 -2.49 10.14
N ALA A 28 -3.07 -2.93 9.42
CA ALA A 28 -1.72 -2.39 9.55
C ALA A 28 -1.45 -1.25 8.57
N HIS A 29 -2.32 -1.04 7.60
CA HIS A 29 -2.01 -0.12 6.50
C HIS A 29 -1.92 1.34 6.95
N ALA A 30 -2.73 1.74 7.93
CA ALA A 30 -2.65 3.11 8.45
C ALA A 30 -1.30 3.39 9.08
N ALA A 31 -0.71 2.41 9.76
CA ALA A 31 0.59 2.58 10.38
C ALA A 31 1.73 2.60 9.36
N ILE A 32 1.53 1.96 8.21
CA ILE A 32 2.52 1.95 7.15
C ILE A 32 2.49 3.26 6.36
N ASP A 33 1.29 3.80 6.12
CA ASP A 33 1.14 5.04 5.38
C ASP A 33 1.79 6.20 6.12
N GLY A 34 2.52 7.01 5.49
CA GLY A 34 3.23 8.09 6.15
C GLY A 34 2.58 9.45 6.00
N THR A 35 1.47 9.52 5.27
CA THR A 35 0.84 10.80 4.99
C THR A 35 -0.26 11.17 5.97
N GLY A 36 -0.80 10.19 6.69
CA GLY A 36 -2.00 10.38 7.50
C GLY A 36 -3.27 10.30 6.67
N TRP A 37 -3.15 9.97 5.39
CA TRP A 37 -4.31 9.86 4.51
C TRP A 37 -5.09 8.57 4.75
N VAL A 38 -4.42 7.49 5.14
CA VAL A 38 -5.08 6.25 5.50
C VAL A 38 -5.45 6.33 6.97
N ARG A 39 -6.74 6.35 7.26
CA ARG A 39 -7.23 6.50 8.63
C ARG A 39 -7.47 5.17 9.31
N GLY A 40 -8.00 4.21 8.58
CA GLY A 40 -8.23 2.89 9.16
C GLY A 40 -8.97 1.98 8.25
N ALA A 41 -8.89 0.68 8.54
CA ALA A 41 -9.57 -0.33 7.75
C ALA A 41 -11.04 -0.39 8.11
N VAL A 42 -11.89 -0.41 7.08
CA VAL A 42 -13.31 -0.70 7.25
C VAL A 42 -13.49 -2.21 7.25
N ASP A 43 -12.91 -2.87 6.22
CA ASP A 43 -12.89 -4.32 6.15
C ASP A 43 -11.58 -4.78 6.78
N ARG A 44 -11.67 -5.48 7.88
CA ARG A 44 -10.49 -5.79 8.70
C ARG A 44 -9.96 -7.19 8.53
N ALA A 45 -10.61 -7.99 7.69
CA ALA A 45 -10.20 -9.37 7.48
C ALA A 45 -8.88 -9.44 6.70
N PRO A 46 -8.02 -10.40 6.98
CA PRO A 46 -6.78 -10.55 6.23
C PRO A 46 -7.05 -10.79 4.74
N LEU A 47 -6.13 -10.34 3.91
CA LEU A 47 -6.21 -10.58 2.47
C LEU A 47 -5.72 -12.00 2.20
N THR A 48 -6.49 -12.77 1.44
CA THR A 48 -6.22 -14.19 1.23
C THR A 48 -6.22 -14.59 -0.24
N GLU A 49 -6.61 -13.70 -1.14
CA GLU A 49 -6.70 -14.07 -2.56
C GLU A 49 -6.85 -12.85 -3.44
N ALA A 50 -6.50 -13.02 -4.70
CA ALA A 50 -6.74 -11.99 -5.70
C ALA A 50 -8.26 -11.86 -5.91
N GLY A 51 -8.71 -10.67 -6.17
CA GLY A 51 -10.13 -10.36 -6.33
C GLY A 51 -10.81 -9.90 -5.06
N GLN A 52 -10.19 -10.10 -3.91
CA GLN A 52 -10.76 -9.66 -2.64
C GLN A 52 -10.78 -8.13 -2.58
N VAL A 53 -11.88 -7.58 -2.08
CA VAL A 53 -12.04 -6.13 -1.96
C VAL A 53 -11.97 -5.76 -0.49
N PHE A 54 -11.23 -4.71 -0.17
CA PHE A 54 -11.21 -4.19 1.19
C PHE A 54 -11.33 -2.67 1.14
N ARG A 55 -12.17 -2.14 2.01
CA ARG A 55 -12.45 -0.70 2.07
C ARG A 55 -11.64 -0.07 3.17
N VAL A 56 -11.23 1.17 2.93
CA VAL A 56 -10.37 1.90 3.83
C VAL A 56 -10.90 3.32 3.97
N ASP A 57 -10.96 3.81 5.22
CA ASP A 57 -11.31 5.20 5.47
C ASP A 57 -10.07 6.05 5.23
N MET A 58 -10.24 7.13 4.49
CA MET A 58 -9.17 8.00 4.04
C MET A 58 -9.47 9.45 4.44
N TYR A 59 -8.42 10.25 4.43
CA TYR A 59 -8.54 11.71 4.57
C TYR A 59 -7.56 12.38 3.62
N HIS A 60 -7.99 13.44 2.96
CA HIS A 60 -7.08 14.27 2.17
C HIS A 60 -7.59 15.70 2.25
N PRO A 61 -6.70 16.66 2.53
CA PRO A 61 -7.15 18.05 2.69
C PRO A 61 -7.76 18.64 1.42
N ASP A 62 -7.38 18.12 0.24
CA ASP A 62 -7.90 18.61 -1.01
C ASP A 62 -9.20 17.92 -1.44
N HIS A 63 -9.65 16.92 -0.70
CA HIS A 63 -10.91 16.26 -1.01
C HIS A 63 -12.06 17.16 -0.51
N PRO A 64 -13.13 17.32 -1.29
CA PRO A 64 -14.22 18.21 -0.90
C PRO A 64 -14.78 17.97 0.50
N ASP A 65 -14.84 16.71 0.93
CA ASP A 65 -15.38 16.39 2.24
C ASP A 65 -14.29 16.16 3.28
N GLY A 66 -13.02 16.21 2.91
CA GLY A 66 -11.92 15.87 3.79
C GLY A 66 -11.82 14.35 3.98
N ASP A 67 -12.81 13.78 4.66
CA ASP A 67 -12.88 12.33 4.90
C ASP A 67 -13.60 11.66 3.74
N TYR A 68 -13.10 10.52 3.31
CA TYR A 68 -13.73 9.76 2.25
C TYR A 68 -13.33 8.29 2.37
N ARG A 69 -13.90 7.43 1.54
CA ARG A 69 -13.63 5.99 1.61
C ARG A 69 -13.22 5.49 0.25
N VAL A 70 -12.19 4.64 0.21
CA VAL A 70 -11.77 3.99 -1.02
C VAL A 70 -12.04 2.51 -0.93
N ALA A 71 -12.14 1.87 -2.08
CA ALA A 71 -12.21 0.43 -2.18
C ALA A 71 -10.95 -0.03 -2.89
N ASN A 72 -10.25 -0.98 -2.31
CA ASN A 72 -9.07 -1.58 -2.91
C ASN A 72 -9.40 -3.00 -3.33
N LYS A 73 -8.95 -3.39 -4.53
CA LYS A 73 -9.18 -4.74 -5.00
C LYS A 73 -7.84 -5.42 -5.24
N VAL A 74 -7.61 -6.51 -4.54
CA VAL A 74 -6.35 -7.25 -4.66
C VAL A 74 -6.25 -7.79 -6.08
N HIS A 75 -5.19 -7.46 -6.81
CA HIS A 75 -4.98 -7.97 -8.15
C HIS A 75 -3.70 -8.79 -8.27
N VAL A 76 -2.84 -8.72 -7.26
CA VAL A 76 -1.66 -9.58 -7.17
C VAL A 76 -1.67 -10.20 -5.79
N TYR A 77 -1.64 -11.51 -5.72
CA TYR A 77 -1.57 -12.22 -4.46
C TYR A 77 -0.71 -13.47 -4.67
N ASP A 78 0.57 -13.36 -4.34
CA ASP A 78 1.55 -14.44 -4.54
C ASP A 78 2.41 -14.53 -3.27
N PRO A 79 1.89 -15.15 -2.20
CA PRO A 79 2.65 -15.20 -0.95
C PRO A 79 3.84 -16.14 -1.09
N PRO A 80 4.95 -15.80 -0.50
CA PRO A 80 5.24 -14.54 0.20
C PRO A 80 6.02 -13.55 -0.67
N ARG A 81 5.81 -13.54 -1.96
CA ARG A 81 6.63 -12.80 -2.92
C ARG A 81 6.04 -11.48 -3.39
N ALA A 82 4.72 -11.40 -3.51
CA ALA A 82 4.12 -10.18 -4.06
C ALA A 82 2.68 -10.04 -3.63
N ILE A 83 2.27 -8.80 -3.39
CA ILE A 83 0.88 -8.46 -3.10
C ILE A 83 0.64 -7.05 -3.64
N GLY A 84 -0.50 -6.84 -4.25
CA GLY A 84 -0.85 -5.53 -4.77
C GLY A 84 -2.33 -5.37 -4.96
N TRP A 85 -2.76 -4.11 -5.02
CA TRP A 85 -4.19 -3.81 -5.17
C TRP A 85 -4.41 -2.57 -6.00
N LEU A 86 -5.52 -2.61 -6.76
CA LEU A 86 -6.06 -1.45 -7.44
C LEU A 86 -6.82 -0.62 -6.43
N THR A 87 -6.69 0.69 -6.50
CA THR A 87 -7.41 1.58 -5.61
C THR A 87 -8.47 2.34 -6.40
N GLY A 88 -9.66 2.41 -5.86
CA GLY A 88 -10.77 3.08 -6.51
C GLY A 88 -11.80 3.55 -5.51
N GLN A 89 -13.02 3.72 -5.98
CA GLN A 89 -14.10 4.26 -5.18
C GLN A 89 -15.25 3.29 -5.12
N ASP A 90 -15.90 3.27 -3.97
CA ASP A 90 -17.16 2.55 -3.81
C ASP A 90 -18.27 3.56 -4.09
N LYS A 91 -18.96 3.38 -5.19
CA LYS A 91 -20.02 4.29 -5.62
C LYS A 91 -21.36 3.96 -4.99
N GLY A 92 -21.40 2.94 -4.13
CA GLY A 92 -22.64 2.50 -3.52
C GLY A 92 -23.32 1.44 -4.37
N GLY A 93 -24.23 0.70 -3.76
CA GLY A 93 -24.97 -0.34 -4.47
C GLY A 93 -24.11 -1.46 -5.03
N GLY A 94 -22.93 -1.66 -4.46
CA GLY A 94 -22.03 -2.69 -4.95
C GLY A 94 -21.19 -2.27 -6.15
N ARG A 95 -21.27 -1.00 -6.56
CA ARG A 95 -20.54 -0.54 -7.72
C ARG A 95 -19.19 0.03 -7.32
N LEU A 96 -18.14 -0.51 -7.90
CA LEU A 96 -16.78 -0.05 -7.66
C LEU A 96 -16.23 0.56 -8.94
N GLU A 97 -15.47 1.64 -8.82
CA GLU A 97 -14.82 2.28 -9.94
C GLU A 97 -13.35 2.42 -9.67
N PHE A 98 -12.53 1.92 -10.58
CA PHE A 98 -11.08 2.01 -10.45
C PHE A 98 -10.53 2.93 -11.55
N GLY A 99 -9.58 3.77 -11.18
CA GLY A 99 -9.00 4.72 -12.12
C GLY A 99 -7.79 4.22 -12.88
N GLY A 100 -7.29 3.04 -12.55
CA GLY A 100 -6.18 2.46 -13.26
C GLY A 100 -4.86 2.49 -12.52
N TRP A 101 -4.78 3.16 -11.38
CA TRP A 101 -3.55 3.16 -10.59
C TRP A 101 -3.58 2.01 -9.59
N PHE A 102 -2.37 1.53 -9.22
CA PHE A 102 -2.28 0.44 -8.25
C PHE A 102 -1.02 0.55 -7.41
N TRP A 103 -1.05 -0.13 -6.29
CA TRP A 103 0.08 -0.31 -5.38
C TRP A 103 0.53 -1.75 -5.45
N ARG A 104 1.84 -1.97 -5.41
CA ARG A 104 2.37 -3.33 -5.42
C ARG A 104 3.61 -3.40 -4.56
N TYR A 105 3.67 -4.45 -3.75
CA TYR A 105 4.86 -4.78 -2.97
C TYR A 105 5.46 -6.05 -3.55
N ASP A 106 6.75 -6.03 -3.79
CA ASP A 106 7.52 -7.20 -4.21
C ASP A 106 8.52 -7.51 -3.12
N LEU A 107 8.62 -8.79 -2.75
CA LEU A 107 9.45 -9.24 -1.65
C LEU A 107 10.49 -10.22 -2.14
N GLU A 108 11.75 -9.93 -1.81
CA GLU A 108 12.86 -10.83 -2.17
C GLU A 108 13.50 -11.34 -0.89
N PRO A 109 13.38 -12.63 -0.57
CA PRO A 109 14.05 -13.16 0.60
C PRO A 109 15.55 -13.04 0.46
N LEU A 110 16.20 -12.45 1.46
CA LEU A 110 17.65 -12.30 1.48
C LEU A 110 18.27 -13.15 2.58
N GLY A 111 17.52 -14.15 3.05
CA GLY A 111 17.92 -15.02 4.13
C GLY A 111 16.75 -15.24 5.06
N PRO A 112 16.94 -16.03 6.12
CA PRO A 112 15.83 -16.38 7.01
C PRO A 112 15.32 -15.21 7.86
N SER A 113 16.08 -14.12 7.93
CA SER A 113 15.67 -12.99 8.76
C SER A 113 15.79 -11.65 8.07
N ALA A 114 15.85 -11.61 6.74
CA ALA A 114 15.92 -10.36 6.00
C ALA A 114 15.19 -10.48 4.68
N THR A 115 14.53 -9.40 4.28
CA THR A 115 13.76 -9.36 3.05
C THR A 115 13.96 -8.01 2.37
N GLY A 116 14.25 -8.02 1.07
CA GLY A 116 14.23 -6.81 0.26
C GLY A 116 12.79 -6.52 -0.14
N VAL A 117 12.29 -5.35 0.18
CA VAL A 117 10.92 -4.96 -0.10
C VAL A 117 10.92 -3.81 -1.10
N THR A 118 10.28 -3.99 -2.23
CA THR A 118 10.11 -2.93 -3.23
C THR A 118 8.65 -2.54 -3.28
N LEU A 119 8.37 -1.27 -3.04
CA LEU A 119 7.02 -0.72 -3.15
C LEU A 119 6.92 0.08 -4.43
N THR A 120 5.93 -0.21 -5.24
CA THR A 120 5.69 0.47 -6.51
C THR A 120 4.30 1.08 -6.54
N TYR A 121 4.20 2.30 -7.02
CA TYR A 121 2.93 2.95 -7.33
C TYR A 121 2.93 3.20 -8.83
N ASP A 122 1.93 2.66 -9.52
CA ASP A 122 1.91 2.65 -11.00
C ASP A 122 0.60 3.27 -11.48
N TRP A 123 0.71 4.19 -12.43
CA TRP A 123 -0.47 4.84 -13.02
C TRP A 123 -0.46 4.75 -14.53
N THR A 124 0.23 3.75 -15.07
CA THR A 124 0.34 3.57 -16.53
C THR A 124 -1.04 3.46 -17.19
N ALA A 125 -1.97 2.77 -16.53
CA ALA A 125 -3.31 2.53 -17.10
C ALA A 125 -4.31 3.64 -16.85
N VAL A 126 -3.90 4.75 -16.20
CA VAL A 126 -4.81 5.85 -15.92
C VAL A 126 -5.11 6.61 -17.20
N PRO A 127 -6.39 6.77 -17.58
CA PRO A 127 -6.71 7.46 -18.83
C PRO A 127 -6.42 8.95 -18.75
N ARG A 128 -6.22 9.54 -19.94
CA ARG A 128 -5.92 10.96 -20.03
C ARG A 128 -7.00 11.82 -19.36
N SER A 129 -8.25 11.41 -19.49
CA SER A 129 -9.34 12.18 -18.90
C SER A 129 -9.19 12.36 -17.40
N ILE A 130 -8.60 11.39 -16.72
CA ILE A 130 -8.36 11.52 -15.29
C ILE A 130 -7.08 12.31 -15.04
N ARG A 131 -6.05 12.14 -15.87
CA ARG A 131 -4.78 12.84 -15.70
C ARG A 131 -4.91 14.35 -15.91
N GLU A 132 -5.98 14.77 -16.54
CA GLU A 132 -6.19 16.20 -16.80
C GLU A 132 -6.57 16.97 -15.55
N TYR A 133 -7.10 16.31 -14.53
CA TYR A 133 -7.45 17.01 -13.29
C TYR A 133 -6.91 16.34 -12.03
N LEU A 134 -6.32 15.17 -12.12
CA LEU A 134 -5.65 14.55 -10.98
C LEU A 134 -4.16 14.45 -11.27
N ARG A 135 -3.37 14.81 -10.29
CA ARG A 135 -1.93 14.77 -10.43
C ARG A 135 -1.38 13.39 -10.09
N PHE A 136 -0.45 12.90 -10.89
CA PHE A 136 0.20 11.61 -10.64
C PHE A 136 1.72 11.76 -10.68
N PRO A 137 2.43 11.26 -9.65
CA PRO A 137 1.84 10.68 -8.45
C PRO A 137 1.27 11.80 -7.57
N PRO A 138 0.29 11.47 -6.71
CA PRO A 138 -0.37 12.50 -5.88
C PRO A 138 0.43 12.86 -4.63
N PHE A 139 1.65 12.38 -4.50
CA PHE A 139 2.47 12.57 -3.31
C PHE A 139 3.89 12.91 -3.71
N GLY A 140 4.67 13.38 -2.76
CA GLY A 140 6.07 13.74 -3.00
C GLY A 140 7.00 12.53 -3.00
N PRO A 141 8.26 12.74 -3.37
CA PRO A 141 9.21 11.62 -3.54
C PRO A 141 9.58 10.90 -2.25
N GLU A 142 9.27 11.48 -1.09
CA GLU A 142 9.60 10.84 0.17
C GLU A 142 8.58 9.79 0.60
N HIS A 143 7.40 9.79 -0.03
CA HIS A 143 6.29 8.97 0.48
C HIS A 143 6.60 7.47 0.48
N LEU A 144 7.07 6.94 -0.64
CA LEU A 144 7.36 5.51 -0.71
C LEU A 144 8.50 5.12 0.22
N PRO A 145 9.64 5.84 0.25
CA PRO A 145 10.68 5.49 1.22
C PRO A 145 10.19 5.56 2.67
N GLU A 146 9.36 6.54 3.00
CA GLU A 146 8.86 6.63 4.37
C GLU A 146 7.90 5.52 4.71
N SER A 147 7.04 5.12 3.78
CA SER A 147 6.17 3.99 4.00
C SER A 147 6.98 2.72 4.27
N LEU A 148 8.06 2.52 3.53
CA LEU A 148 8.92 1.38 3.76
C LEU A 148 9.60 1.45 5.13
N ARG A 149 10.01 2.64 5.57
CA ARG A 149 10.59 2.80 6.90
C ARG A 149 9.58 2.50 8.00
N HIS A 150 8.33 2.90 7.81
CA HIS A 150 7.28 2.59 8.77
C HIS A 150 7.02 1.08 8.82
N LEU A 151 7.02 0.43 7.66
CA LEU A 151 6.88 -1.02 7.61
C LEU A 151 8.04 -1.69 8.34
N ALA A 152 9.26 -1.24 8.11
CA ALA A 152 10.43 -1.77 8.80
C ALA A 152 10.32 -1.58 10.31
N GLY A 153 9.80 -0.43 10.75
CA GLY A 153 9.61 -0.16 12.16
C GLY A 153 8.60 -1.10 12.79
N ILE A 154 7.51 -1.36 12.11
CA ILE A 154 6.51 -2.30 12.61
C ILE A 154 7.12 -3.69 12.80
N LEU A 155 7.94 -4.12 11.85
CA LEU A 155 8.49 -5.46 11.85
C LEU A 155 9.73 -5.58 12.72
N GLY A 156 10.59 -4.58 12.62
CA GLY A 156 11.86 -4.62 13.29
C GLY A 156 11.85 -4.22 14.70
N ASP A 157 10.86 -3.41 15.07
CA ASP A 157 10.79 -2.94 16.38
C ASP A 157 10.48 -3.89 17.35
N ASP A 158 9.99 -4.94 16.93
CA ASP A 158 9.77 -5.95 17.86
C ASP A 158 11.02 -6.35 18.49
N ARG A 159 12.09 -5.99 17.92
CA ARG A 159 13.28 -6.19 18.56
C ARG A 159 13.38 -5.23 19.58
N PRO A 160 13.54 -5.58 20.60
CA PRO A 160 13.71 -4.68 21.57
C PRO A 160 14.89 -3.94 21.28
N GLY A 161 14.60 -3.22 20.83
CA GLY A 161 15.56 -2.53 20.45
C GLY A 161 16.64 -2.50 21.23
N PRO A 162 16.49 -2.50 21.27
CA PRO A 162 17.08 -2.54 21.67
C PRO A 162 17.44 -2.39 22.21
N GLY A 163 17.31 -2.58 22.21
CA GLY A 163 17.49 -2.64 22.78
C GLY A 163 17.70 -2.78 23.36
N PRO A 164 17.64 -2.65 23.82
CA PRO A 164 17.69 -2.87 24.39
C PRO A 164 17.76 -3.11 24.82
N ALA A 165 17.68 -3.24 24.91
CA ALA A 165 17.55 -3.49 25.27
C ALA A 165 17.40 -3.29 25.50
#